data_41e7aef02c1668e8a6021301c7206082
#
_entry.id   41e7aef02c1668e8a6021301c7206082
#
_cell.length_a   1.000
_cell.length_b   1.000
_cell.length_c   1.000
_cell.angle_alpha   90.00
_cell.angle_beta   90.00
_cell.angle_gamma   90.00
#
_symmetry.space_group_name_H-M   'P 1'
#
loop_
_entity.id
_entity.type
_entity.pdbx_description
1 polymer ?
#
loop_
_entity_poly.entity_id
_entity_poly.type
_entity_poly.pdbx_seq_one_letter_code
_entity_poly.pdbx_strand_id
1 'polypeptide(L)'
;GFMGLLQSVLASGSKGQAPNPMRLIASTLKNIPKLPNFYRLRDWPERTLILLVMQSRDNSIKTFLRGRKLTSKQGTGEPNPAWVPAGHQVARELASEINGTAGAVIGEPFGIPLTAHFLGGAVIGASQESGVVDGYLRAYGHPGLHIFDGSTLSANPGVNPSLSITAQAEWAAAHWPNLGEKDPRPTLGAQFEPCEPVAPKNPAVPPSAPAA
;
A
#
# COMPACT_ATOMS: atom_id res chain seq x y z
N GLY A 1 0.07 -9.29 16.90
CA GLY A 1 0.59 -8.18 16.13
C GLY A 1 -0.41 -7.02 16.01
N PHE A 2 0.03 -5.89 15.52
CA PHE A 2 -0.79 -4.67 15.39
C PHE A 2 -2.10 -4.88 14.62
N MET A 3 -2.10 -5.70 13.57
CA MET A 3 -3.29 -6.02 12.78
C MET A 3 -4.42 -6.65 13.62
N GLY A 4 -4.10 -7.43 14.63
CA GLY A 4 -5.10 -7.99 15.54
C GLY A 4 -5.84 -6.94 16.38
N LEU A 5 -5.29 -5.73 16.54
CA LEU A 5 -5.93 -4.63 17.23
C LEU A 5 -6.89 -3.83 16.33
N LEU A 6 -6.76 -3.96 15.01
CA LEU A 6 -7.61 -3.27 14.02
C LEU A 6 -8.81 -4.10 13.59
N GLN A 7 -8.99 -5.31 14.15
CA GLN A 7 -10.09 -6.19 13.77
C GLN A 7 -11.37 -5.88 14.53
N SER A 8 -12.49 -6.15 13.89
CA SER A 8 -13.82 -6.20 14.49
C SER A 8 -14.59 -7.39 13.95
N VAL A 9 -15.63 -7.83 14.64
CA VAL A 9 -16.57 -8.77 14.04
C VAL A 9 -17.25 -8.12 12.83
N LEU A 10 -17.60 -8.93 11.84
CA LEU A 10 -18.17 -8.44 10.60
C LEU A 10 -19.52 -7.72 10.85
N ALA A 11 -19.60 -6.46 10.48
CA ALA A 11 -20.73 -5.58 10.75
C ALA A 11 -21.66 -5.31 9.55
N SER A 12 -21.40 -5.94 8.39
CA SER A 12 -22.29 -5.84 7.23
C SER A 12 -23.45 -6.83 7.32
N GLY A 13 -24.58 -6.50 6.69
CA GLY A 13 -25.71 -7.43 6.59
C GLY A 13 -25.43 -8.57 5.60
N SER A 14 -26.12 -9.72 5.79
CA SER A 14 -25.96 -10.91 4.93
C SER A 14 -26.47 -10.70 3.50
N LYS A 15 -27.33 -9.72 3.29
CA LYS A 15 -27.86 -9.34 1.97
C LYS A 15 -27.11 -8.15 1.36
N GLY A 16 -25.82 -7.98 1.65
CA GLY A 16 -25.00 -6.90 1.08
C GLY A 16 -25.27 -5.50 1.66
N GLN A 17 -25.92 -5.40 2.82
CA GLN A 17 -26.08 -4.10 3.45
C GLN A 17 -24.76 -3.61 4.07
N ALA A 18 -24.48 -2.31 3.89
CA ALA A 18 -23.27 -1.67 4.38
C ALA A 18 -23.07 -1.83 5.90
N PRO A 19 -21.83 -1.98 6.37
CA PRO A 19 -21.54 -1.93 7.80
C PRO A 19 -21.98 -0.60 8.40
N ASN A 20 -22.43 -0.64 9.63
CA ASN A 20 -22.73 0.54 10.43
C ASN A 20 -22.61 0.24 11.94
N PRO A 21 -22.57 1.25 12.83
CA PRO A 21 -22.39 1.04 14.27
C PRO A 21 -23.47 0.14 14.90
N MET A 22 -24.73 0.27 14.49
CA MET A 22 -25.82 -0.55 15.04
C MET A 22 -25.64 -2.03 14.67
N ARG A 23 -25.24 -2.31 13.43
CA ARG A 23 -24.93 -3.69 13.00
C ARG A 23 -23.68 -4.23 13.69
N LEU A 24 -22.70 -3.38 13.98
CA LEU A 24 -21.53 -3.78 14.76
C LEU A 24 -21.97 -4.23 16.17
N ILE A 25 -22.81 -3.47 16.84
CA ILE A 25 -23.33 -3.84 18.16
C ILE A 25 -24.10 -5.16 18.08
N ALA A 26 -25.04 -5.28 17.15
CA ALA A 26 -25.83 -6.50 16.97
C ALA A 26 -24.95 -7.73 16.67
N SER A 27 -23.94 -7.58 15.80
CA SER A 27 -23.00 -8.63 15.47
C SER A 27 -22.11 -9.00 16.67
N THR A 28 -21.67 -8.02 17.44
CA THR A 28 -20.89 -8.24 18.67
C THR A 28 -21.70 -9.03 19.70
N LEU A 29 -22.95 -8.62 19.96
CA LEU A 29 -23.85 -9.33 20.87
C LEU A 29 -24.08 -10.80 20.43
N LYS A 30 -24.33 -11.01 19.15
CA LYS A 30 -24.50 -12.36 18.58
C LYS A 30 -23.25 -13.26 18.75
N ASN A 31 -22.08 -12.67 18.78
CA ASN A 31 -20.81 -13.38 18.85
C ASN A 31 -20.15 -13.35 20.24
N ILE A 32 -20.83 -12.90 21.31
CA ILE A 32 -20.28 -12.82 22.67
C ILE A 32 -19.50 -14.06 23.07
N PRO A 33 -20.00 -15.30 22.89
CA PRO A 33 -19.26 -16.51 23.28
C PRO A 33 -17.94 -16.71 22.53
N LYS A 34 -17.82 -16.12 21.33
CA LYS A 34 -16.64 -16.25 20.46
C LYS A 34 -15.63 -15.13 20.65
N LEU A 35 -16.02 -13.98 21.28
CA LEU A 35 -15.17 -12.81 21.41
C LEU A 35 -13.85 -13.05 22.15
N PRO A 36 -13.80 -13.80 23.26
CA PRO A 36 -12.54 -14.08 23.96
C PRO A 36 -11.52 -14.75 23.04
N ASN A 37 -11.99 -15.67 22.19
CA ASN A 37 -11.15 -16.35 21.22
C ASN A 37 -10.82 -15.47 20.02
N PHE A 38 -11.74 -14.64 19.56
CA PHE A 38 -11.57 -13.71 18.44
C PHE A 38 -10.53 -12.62 18.74
N TYR A 39 -10.54 -12.03 19.94
CA TYR A 39 -9.60 -10.98 20.35
C TYR A 39 -8.34 -11.50 21.04
N ARG A 40 -8.15 -12.80 21.16
CA ARG A 40 -6.93 -13.38 21.72
C ARG A 40 -5.76 -13.16 20.77
N LEU A 41 -4.77 -12.35 21.20
CA LEU A 41 -3.58 -12.04 20.38
C LEU A 41 -2.50 -13.10 20.44
N ARG A 42 -2.53 -13.99 21.46
CA ARG A 42 -1.62 -15.11 21.52
C ARG A 42 -1.95 -16.10 20.40
N ASP A 43 -0.92 -16.55 19.68
CA ASP A 43 -1.04 -17.49 18.55
C ASP A 43 -2.00 -16.97 17.45
N TRP A 44 -2.12 -15.62 17.32
CA TRP A 44 -3.03 -14.98 16.37
C TRP A 44 -2.71 -15.33 14.90
N PRO A 45 -1.41 -15.38 14.46
CA PRO A 45 -1.09 -15.76 13.08
C PRO A 45 -1.52 -17.17 12.71
N GLU A 46 -1.42 -18.13 13.64
CA GLU A 46 -1.79 -19.54 13.39
C GLU A 46 -3.31 -19.76 13.34
N ARG A 47 -4.08 -18.78 13.80
CA ARG A 47 -5.54 -18.90 13.97
C ARG A 47 -6.32 -17.93 13.12
N THR A 48 -5.64 -17.14 12.29
CA THR A 48 -6.26 -16.07 11.52
C THR A 48 -5.87 -16.18 10.06
N LEU A 49 -6.87 -16.22 9.18
CA LEU A 49 -6.71 -16.03 7.75
C LEU A 49 -7.01 -14.56 7.41
N ILE A 50 -6.04 -13.88 6.81
CA ILE A 50 -6.22 -12.51 6.36
C ILE A 50 -6.65 -12.54 4.89
N LEU A 51 -7.81 -11.96 4.59
CA LEU A 51 -8.24 -11.73 3.22
C LEU A 51 -7.77 -10.33 2.81
N LEU A 52 -6.86 -10.27 1.87
CA LEU A 52 -6.45 -9.02 1.23
C LEU A 52 -7.39 -8.76 0.04
N VAL A 53 -8.32 -7.83 0.24
CA VAL A 53 -9.30 -7.47 -0.77
C VAL A 53 -8.86 -6.18 -1.45
N MET A 54 -8.65 -6.24 -2.75
CA MET A 54 -8.21 -5.12 -3.56
C MET A 54 -9.23 -4.81 -4.64
N GLN A 55 -9.38 -3.54 -4.96
CA GLN A 55 -10.20 -3.08 -6.08
C GLN A 55 -9.51 -1.89 -6.76
N SER A 56 -9.68 -1.81 -8.07
CA SER A 56 -9.26 -0.64 -8.85
C SER A 56 -10.43 0.31 -8.98
N ARG A 57 -10.24 1.56 -8.56
CA ARG A 57 -11.20 2.65 -8.73
C ARG A 57 -10.45 3.89 -9.20
N ASP A 58 -11.11 4.69 -10.00
CA ASP A 58 -10.61 6.02 -10.37
C ASP A 58 -10.87 6.99 -9.22
N ASN A 59 -9.99 6.94 -8.25
CA ASN A 59 -10.05 7.81 -7.07
C ASN A 59 -8.66 8.23 -6.61
N SER A 60 -8.61 9.30 -5.83
CA SER A 60 -7.37 9.78 -5.24
C SER A 60 -7.59 10.37 -3.85
N ILE A 61 -6.49 10.49 -3.12
CA ILE A 61 -6.42 11.27 -1.89
C ILE A 61 -5.47 12.45 -2.10
N LYS A 62 -5.76 13.58 -1.47
CA LYS A 62 -4.85 14.73 -1.41
C LYS A 62 -4.26 14.83 -0.02
N THR A 63 -2.94 14.87 0.08
CA THR A 63 -2.23 15.17 1.32
C THR A 63 -1.97 16.67 1.41
N PHE A 64 -2.05 17.24 2.60
CA PHE A 64 -1.78 18.65 2.85
C PHE A 64 -1.35 18.89 4.29
N LEU A 65 -0.70 20.02 4.53
CA LEU A 65 -0.34 20.46 5.86
C LEU A 65 -1.49 21.23 6.52
N ARG A 66 -1.89 20.79 7.72
CA ARG A 66 -2.77 21.54 8.62
C ARG A 66 -1.95 22.00 9.81
N GLY A 67 -1.47 23.21 9.75
CA GLY A 67 -0.42 23.70 10.67
C GLY A 67 0.86 22.88 10.46
N ARG A 68 1.30 22.15 11.48
CA ARG A 68 2.51 21.29 11.44
C ARG A 68 2.19 19.79 11.24
N LYS A 69 0.94 19.44 11.00
CA LYS A 69 0.51 18.04 10.83
C LYS A 69 0.19 17.75 9.37
N LEU A 70 0.81 16.70 8.82
CA LEU A 70 0.40 16.13 7.56
C LEU A 70 -0.95 15.44 7.74
N THR A 71 -1.90 15.74 6.88
CA THR A 71 -3.24 15.14 6.88
C THR A 71 -3.68 14.86 5.45
N SER A 72 -4.81 14.19 5.29
CA SER A 72 -5.35 13.83 3.99
C SER A 72 -6.84 14.16 3.89
N LYS A 73 -7.32 14.32 2.67
CA LYS A 73 -8.73 14.43 2.31
C LYS A 73 -8.99 13.73 0.99
N GLN A 74 -10.26 13.50 0.68
CA GLN A 74 -10.67 13.03 -0.64
C GLN A 74 -10.09 13.94 -1.73
N GLY A 75 -9.50 13.31 -2.75
CA GLY A 75 -9.01 13.97 -3.96
C GLY A 75 -10.08 14.02 -5.05
N THR A 76 -9.66 13.79 -6.28
CA THR A 76 -10.53 13.67 -7.47
C THR A 76 -11.00 12.23 -7.64
N GLY A 77 -12.03 12.03 -8.44
CA GLY A 77 -12.62 10.73 -8.75
C GLY A 77 -13.67 10.27 -7.74
N GLU A 78 -13.94 8.97 -7.70
CA GLU A 78 -14.96 8.38 -6.84
C GLU A 78 -14.54 8.46 -5.35
N PRO A 79 -15.51 8.47 -4.41
CA PRO A 79 -15.20 8.38 -2.99
C PRO A 79 -14.47 7.08 -2.66
N ASN A 80 -13.51 7.16 -1.72
CA ASN A 80 -12.84 5.97 -1.20
C ASN A 80 -13.85 5.13 -0.40
N PRO A 81 -14.14 3.89 -0.80
CA PRO A 81 -15.09 3.05 -0.08
C PRO A 81 -14.48 2.59 1.24
N ALA A 82 -15.28 2.60 2.31
CA ALA A 82 -14.87 2.07 3.60
C ALA A 82 -14.92 0.55 3.68
N TRP A 83 -15.61 -0.10 2.74
CA TRP A 83 -15.78 -1.56 2.71
C TRP A 83 -16.00 -2.07 1.28
N VAL A 84 -15.77 -3.37 1.06
CA VAL A 84 -15.96 -4.05 -0.23
C VAL A 84 -16.97 -5.19 -0.04
N PRO A 85 -18.17 -5.13 -0.64
CA PRO A 85 -19.24 -6.13 -0.45
C PRO A 85 -18.80 -7.56 -0.75
N ALA A 86 -18.11 -7.79 -1.87
CA ALA A 86 -17.61 -9.10 -2.27
C ALA A 86 -16.62 -9.69 -1.25
N GLY A 87 -15.72 -8.88 -0.70
CA GLY A 87 -14.79 -9.32 0.34
C GLY A 87 -15.51 -9.78 1.61
N HIS A 88 -16.58 -9.10 2.01
CA HIS A 88 -17.40 -9.51 3.15
C HIS A 88 -18.18 -10.79 2.89
N GLN A 89 -18.63 -11.01 1.67
CA GLN A 89 -19.29 -12.27 1.29
C GLN A 89 -18.29 -13.44 1.39
N VAL A 90 -17.13 -13.31 0.77
CA VAL A 90 -16.07 -14.35 0.83
C VAL A 90 -15.64 -14.60 2.28
N ALA A 91 -15.53 -13.56 3.11
CA ALA A 91 -15.17 -13.74 4.52
C ALA A 91 -16.22 -14.57 5.30
N ARG A 92 -17.52 -14.41 5.00
CA ARG A 92 -18.58 -15.23 5.61
C ARG A 92 -18.54 -16.67 5.14
N GLU A 93 -18.41 -16.88 3.85
CA GLU A 93 -18.37 -18.22 3.24
C GLU A 93 -17.16 -18.99 3.79
N LEU A 94 -15.97 -18.40 3.75
CA LEU A 94 -14.77 -18.99 4.30
C LEU A 94 -14.88 -19.28 5.80
N ALA A 95 -15.40 -18.33 6.59
CA ALA A 95 -15.61 -18.56 8.03
C ALA A 95 -16.60 -19.70 8.30
N SER A 96 -17.60 -19.91 7.45
CA SER A 96 -18.53 -21.04 7.54
C SER A 96 -17.83 -22.36 7.29
N GLU A 97 -17.00 -22.44 6.23
CA GLU A 97 -16.26 -23.65 5.86
C GLU A 97 -15.26 -24.10 6.94
N ILE A 98 -14.56 -23.16 7.57
CA ILE A 98 -13.55 -23.47 8.59
C ILE A 98 -14.09 -23.42 10.03
N ASN A 99 -15.41 -23.31 10.22
CA ASN A 99 -16.05 -23.10 11.52
C ASN A 99 -15.46 -21.92 12.32
N GLY A 100 -15.10 -20.86 11.59
CA GLY A 100 -14.46 -19.66 12.10
C GLY A 100 -15.44 -18.54 12.44
N THR A 101 -14.90 -17.37 12.68
CA THR A 101 -15.66 -16.11 12.88
C THR A 101 -15.21 -15.09 11.86
N ALA A 102 -16.13 -14.64 11.01
CA ALA A 102 -15.84 -13.60 10.04
C ALA A 102 -15.54 -12.27 10.73
N GLY A 103 -14.43 -11.65 10.34
CA GLY A 103 -13.99 -10.36 10.82
C GLY A 103 -13.86 -9.34 9.71
N ALA A 104 -13.69 -8.09 10.11
CA ALA A 104 -13.46 -6.93 9.25
C ALA A 104 -12.57 -5.91 9.94
N VAL A 105 -12.27 -4.80 9.27
CA VAL A 105 -11.52 -3.71 9.86
C VAL A 105 -12.44 -2.84 10.73
N ILE A 106 -11.98 -2.48 11.92
CA ILE A 106 -12.78 -1.72 12.91
C ILE A 106 -13.28 -0.36 12.40
N GLY A 107 -12.61 0.23 11.41
CA GLY A 107 -13.00 1.51 10.80
C GLY A 107 -14.24 1.45 9.89
N GLU A 108 -14.54 0.28 9.32
CA GLU A 108 -15.60 0.13 8.32
C GLU A 108 -17.00 0.53 8.81
N PRO A 109 -17.46 0.15 10.03
CA PRO A 109 -18.77 0.57 10.54
C PRO A 109 -18.93 2.08 10.72
N PHE A 110 -17.81 2.80 10.77
CA PHE A 110 -17.75 4.26 10.92
C PHE A 110 -17.47 4.98 9.59
N GLY A 111 -17.46 4.26 8.46
CA GLY A 111 -17.17 4.84 7.15
C GLY A 111 -15.72 5.26 6.95
N ILE A 112 -14.78 4.70 7.72
CA ILE A 112 -13.35 5.01 7.63
C ILE A 112 -12.67 4.02 6.70
N PRO A 113 -12.23 4.45 5.49
CA PRO A 113 -11.50 3.58 4.57
C PRO A 113 -10.09 3.27 5.10
N LEU A 114 -9.63 2.05 4.85
CA LEU A 114 -8.26 1.63 5.11
C LEU A 114 -7.63 1.18 3.79
N THR A 115 -6.41 1.66 3.53
CA THR A 115 -5.59 1.18 2.42
C THR A 115 -4.14 1.05 2.87
N ALA A 116 -3.41 0.14 2.21
CA ALA A 116 -1.95 0.01 2.34
C ALA A 116 -1.23 0.37 1.04
N HIS A 117 -1.96 0.65 -0.04
CA HIS A 117 -1.41 0.94 -1.36
C HIS A 117 -1.50 2.43 -1.65
N PHE A 118 -0.59 3.20 -1.03
CA PHE A 118 -0.41 4.62 -1.31
C PHE A 118 0.53 4.77 -2.50
N LEU A 119 -0.03 5.17 -3.64
CA LEU A 119 0.70 5.32 -4.89
C LEU A 119 0.61 6.77 -5.38
N GLY A 120 1.63 7.21 -6.11
CA GLY A 120 1.72 8.57 -6.60
C GLY A 120 2.07 9.60 -5.53
N GLY A 121 2.17 10.86 -5.93
CA GLY A 121 2.57 11.98 -5.06
C GLY A 121 4.00 12.43 -5.26
N ALA A 122 4.91 11.56 -5.72
CA ALA A 122 6.26 11.90 -6.16
C ALA A 122 6.47 11.40 -7.60
N VAL A 123 5.60 11.80 -8.49
CA VAL A 123 5.57 11.30 -9.86
C VAL A 123 6.83 11.66 -10.64
N ILE A 124 7.22 10.77 -11.56
CA ILE A 124 8.32 11.00 -12.49
C ILE A 124 7.89 12.06 -13.50
N GLY A 125 8.74 13.03 -13.78
CA GLY A 125 8.51 14.04 -14.79
C GLY A 125 9.79 14.38 -15.55
N ALA A 126 9.64 15.01 -16.71
CA ALA A 126 10.77 15.47 -17.50
C ALA A 126 11.44 16.72 -16.91
N SER A 127 10.75 17.45 -16.05
CA SER A 127 11.24 18.65 -15.38
C SER A 127 10.57 18.85 -14.02
N GLN A 128 11.06 19.78 -13.24
CA GLN A 128 10.50 20.14 -11.93
C GLN A 128 9.05 20.62 -12.01
N GLU A 129 8.60 21.17 -13.14
CA GLU A 129 7.23 21.61 -13.38
C GLU A 129 6.28 20.44 -13.66
N SER A 130 6.80 19.33 -14.17
CA SER A 130 6.02 18.16 -14.57
C SER A 130 6.09 16.98 -13.61
N GLY A 131 7.07 16.96 -12.68
CA GLY A 131 7.23 15.88 -11.72
C GLY A 131 8.04 16.27 -10.48
N VAL A 132 8.10 15.35 -9.55
CA VAL A 132 8.88 15.50 -8.30
C VAL A 132 10.26 14.88 -8.45
N VAL A 133 10.36 13.81 -9.22
CA VAL A 133 11.61 13.09 -9.50
C VAL A 133 11.84 12.98 -11.00
N ASP A 134 13.09 12.85 -11.39
CA ASP A 134 13.48 12.54 -12.78
C ASP A 134 13.35 11.04 -13.09
N GLY A 135 13.70 10.65 -14.32
CA GLY A 135 13.67 9.26 -14.76
C GLY A 135 14.58 8.31 -13.97
N TYR A 136 15.56 8.81 -13.22
CA TYR A 136 16.42 8.05 -12.31
C TYR A 136 16.00 8.15 -10.85
N LEU A 137 14.77 8.58 -10.58
CA LEU A 137 14.17 8.74 -9.25
C LEU A 137 14.90 9.75 -8.35
N ARG A 138 15.65 10.69 -8.93
CA ARG A 138 16.32 11.78 -8.21
C ARG A 138 15.34 12.95 -7.99
N ALA A 139 15.24 13.44 -6.77
CA ALA A 139 14.33 14.54 -6.44
C ALA A 139 14.82 15.88 -7.01
N TYR A 140 13.98 16.57 -7.78
CA TYR A 140 14.29 17.91 -8.27
C TYR A 140 14.51 18.89 -7.12
N GLY A 141 15.51 19.75 -7.25
CA GLY A 141 15.86 20.76 -6.25
C GLY A 141 16.54 20.21 -4.98
N HIS A 142 16.71 18.86 -4.86
CA HIS A 142 17.32 18.23 -3.70
C HIS A 142 18.41 17.23 -4.10
N PRO A 143 19.63 17.71 -4.48
CA PRO A 143 20.73 16.83 -4.86
C PRO A 143 21.02 15.78 -3.78
N GLY A 144 21.17 14.52 -4.19
CA GLY A 144 21.42 13.39 -3.29
C GLY A 144 20.16 12.75 -2.69
N LEU A 145 18.97 13.34 -2.87
CA LEU A 145 17.71 12.72 -2.45
C LEU A 145 17.10 11.90 -3.61
N HIS A 146 16.74 10.65 -3.29
CA HIS A 146 16.07 9.74 -4.22
C HIS A 146 14.81 9.18 -3.57
N ILE A 147 13.80 8.83 -4.37
CA ILE A 147 12.52 8.28 -3.89
C ILE A 147 12.29 6.93 -4.58
N PHE A 148 12.32 5.85 -3.82
CA PHE A 148 12.28 4.45 -4.30
C PHE A 148 11.05 3.68 -3.81
N ASP A 149 9.95 4.36 -3.53
CA ASP A 149 8.74 3.74 -3.00
C ASP A 149 7.54 3.90 -3.94
N GLY A 150 6.37 3.47 -3.49
CA GLY A 150 5.14 3.55 -4.27
C GLY A 150 4.70 4.96 -4.65
N SER A 151 5.29 6.01 -4.06
CA SER A 151 4.95 7.39 -4.42
C SER A 151 5.43 7.79 -5.82
N THR A 152 6.39 7.06 -6.39
CA THR A 152 6.86 7.26 -7.77
C THR A 152 6.01 6.54 -8.82
N LEU A 153 5.15 5.60 -8.42
CA LEU A 153 4.18 4.96 -9.33
C LEU A 153 3.02 5.91 -9.60
N SER A 154 2.85 6.29 -10.87
CA SER A 154 1.87 7.29 -11.28
C SER A 154 0.44 6.76 -11.40
N ALA A 155 0.24 5.44 -11.39
CA ALA A 155 -1.07 4.82 -11.54
C ALA A 155 -1.19 3.53 -10.70
N ASN A 156 -2.42 3.18 -10.35
CA ASN A 156 -2.73 1.92 -9.68
C ASN A 156 -2.57 0.76 -10.69
N PRO A 157 -1.67 -0.22 -10.44
CA PRO A 157 -1.46 -1.36 -11.35
C PRO A 157 -2.61 -2.38 -11.34
N GLY A 158 -3.65 -2.21 -10.54
CA GLY A 158 -4.76 -3.16 -10.41
C GLY A 158 -4.44 -4.43 -9.62
N VAL A 159 -3.21 -4.55 -9.14
CA VAL A 159 -2.68 -5.67 -8.35
C VAL A 159 -1.84 -5.14 -7.20
N ASN A 160 -1.33 -6.04 -6.36
CA ASN A 160 -0.37 -5.65 -5.31
C ASN A 160 0.86 -4.96 -5.95
N PRO A 161 1.21 -3.72 -5.55
CA PRO A 161 2.23 -2.93 -6.23
C PRO A 161 3.67 -3.31 -5.88
N SER A 162 3.90 -4.26 -4.98
CA SER A 162 5.25 -4.58 -4.47
C SER A 162 6.24 -4.92 -5.59
N LEU A 163 5.82 -5.72 -6.58
CA LEU A 163 6.69 -6.08 -7.71
C LEU A 163 7.06 -4.86 -8.55
N SER A 164 6.09 -4.00 -8.86
CA SER A 164 6.33 -2.77 -9.63
C SER A 164 7.23 -1.80 -8.89
N ILE A 165 7.05 -1.64 -7.58
CA ILE A 165 7.91 -0.79 -6.72
C ILE A 165 9.34 -1.34 -6.72
N THR A 166 9.51 -2.66 -6.50
CA THR A 166 10.82 -3.31 -6.48
C THR A 166 11.52 -3.17 -7.83
N ALA A 167 10.84 -3.49 -8.93
CA ALA A 167 11.42 -3.38 -10.27
C ALA A 167 11.91 -1.95 -10.58
N GLN A 168 11.14 -0.94 -10.20
CA GLN A 168 11.52 0.46 -10.40
C GLN A 168 12.70 0.88 -9.51
N ALA A 169 12.72 0.42 -8.25
CA ALA A 169 13.82 0.67 -7.33
C ALA A 169 15.12 -0.02 -7.78
N GLU A 170 15.05 -1.28 -8.20
CA GLU A 170 16.18 -2.04 -8.74
C GLU A 170 16.73 -1.40 -10.01
N TRP A 171 15.84 -0.98 -10.91
CA TRP A 171 16.25 -0.28 -12.11
C TRP A 171 17.02 1.00 -11.79
N ALA A 172 16.52 1.84 -10.88
CA ALA A 172 17.20 3.08 -10.51
C ALA A 172 18.52 2.82 -9.76
N ALA A 173 18.56 1.80 -8.89
CA ALA A 173 19.76 1.40 -8.16
C ALA A 173 20.85 0.87 -9.11
N ALA A 174 20.47 0.16 -10.17
CA ALA A 174 21.43 -0.36 -11.16
C ALA A 174 22.20 0.75 -11.90
N HIS A 175 21.71 1.98 -11.89
CA HIS A 175 22.40 3.12 -12.50
C HIS A 175 23.16 3.99 -11.49
N TRP A 176 23.27 3.54 -10.24
CA TRP A 176 23.96 4.29 -9.21
C TRP A 176 25.49 4.18 -9.37
N PRO A 177 26.24 5.31 -9.35
CA PRO A 177 27.69 5.24 -9.48
C PRO A 177 28.34 4.56 -8.28
N ASN A 178 29.43 3.84 -8.48
CA ASN A 178 30.26 3.39 -7.38
C ASN A 178 30.90 4.57 -6.66
N LEU A 179 31.24 4.37 -5.37
CA LEU A 179 31.86 5.41 -4.55
C LEU A 179 33.15 5.91 -5.22
N GLY A 180 33.24 7.23 -5.41
CA GLY A 180 34.39 7.91 -6.00
C GLY A 180 34.40 7.88 -7.54
N GLU A 181 33.42 7.31 -8.20
CA GLU A 181 33.28 7.35 -9.66
C GLU A 181 32.38 8.51 -10.11
N LYS A 182 32.58 8.92 -11.36
CA LYS A 182 31.72 9.91 -11.99
C LYS A 182 30.34 9.31 -12.21
N ASP A 183 29.31 10.06 -11.89
CA ASP A 183 27.93 9.68 -12.17
C ASP A 183 27.70 9.61 -13.69
N PRO A 184 27.33 8.45 -14.27
CA PRO A 184 27.09 8.32 -15.71
C PRO A 184 25.74 8.90 -16.13
N ARG A 185 24.84 9.12 -15.18
CA ARG A 185 23.50 9.65 -15.47
C ARG A 185 23.59 11.11 -15.89
N PRO A 186 22.70 11.60 -16.78
CA PRO A 186 22.59 13.00 -17.11
C PRO A 186 22.48 13.89 -15.86
N THR A 187 22.91 15.13 -15.97
CA THR A 187 22.73 16.10 -14.87
C THR A 187 21.25 16.19 -14.48
N LEU A 188 20.96 16.31 -13.17
CA LEU A 188 19.59 16.46 -12.68
C LEU A 188 18.93 17.68 -13.35
N GLY A 189 17.76 17.48 -13.96
CA GLY A 189 17.02 18.49 -14.71
C GLY A 189 17.38 18.57 -16.19
N ALA A 190 18.39 17.84 -16.67
CA ALA A 190 18.63 17.67 -18.09
C ALA A 190 17.60 16.70 -18.71
N GLN A 191 17.51 16.72 -20.04
CA GLN A 191 16.70 15.74 -20.76
C GLN A 191 17.10 14.32 -20.36
N PHE A 192 16.11 13.44 -20.18
CA PHE A 192 16.37 12.04 -19.91
C PHE A 192 17.10 11.39 -21.09
N GLU A 193 18.24 10.81 -20.79
CA GLU A 193 19.01 9.97 -21.71
C GLU A 193 19.30 8.64 -20.99
N PRO A 194 19.03 7.50 -21.61
CA PRO A 194 19.37 6.21 -21.02
C PRO A 194 20.88 6.06 -20.91
N CYS A 195 21.37 5.51 -19.82
CA CYS A 195 22.75 5.10 -19.66
C CYS A 195 22.83 3.61 -19.29
N GLU A 196 23.99 3.01 -19.50
CA GLU A 196 24.21 1.61 -19.13
C GLU A 196 24.22 1.44 -17.60
N PRO A 197 23.74 0.30 -17.10
CA PRO A 197 23.86 -0.03 -15.68
C PRO A 197 25.32 -0.04 -15.22
N VAL A 198 25.55 0.39 -13.99
CA VAL A 198 26.86 0.41 -13.36
C VAL A 198 27.12 -0.91 -12.64
N ALA A 199 28.10 -1.67 -13.08
CA ALA A 199 28.48 -2.90 -12.39
C ALA A 199 29.03 -2.59 -10.98
N PRO A 200 28.49 -3.19 -9.89
CA PRO A 200 28.97 -2.95 -8.55
C PRO A 200 30.39 -3.52 -8.35
N LYS A 201 31.28 -2.72 -7.77
CA LYS A 201 32.68 -3.17 -7.47
C LYS A 201 32.73 -4.22 -6.35
N ASN A 202 31.81 -4.11 -5.38
CA ASN A 202 31.72 -5.02 -4.24
C ASN A 202 30.27 -5.52 -4.09
N PRO A 203 29.81 -6.43 -4.97
CA PRO A 203 28.44 -6.92 -4.91
C PRO A 203 28.19 -7.70 -3.61
N ALA A 204 27.11 -7.41 -2.92
CA ALA A 204 26.70 -8.16 -1.73
C ALA A 204 26.19 -9.58 -2.10
N VAL A 205 25.74 -9.75 -3.34
CA VAL A 205 25.27 -11.04 -3.88
C VAL A 205 26.38 -11.64 -4.75
N PRO A 206 26.83 -12.88 -4.49
CA PRO A 206 27.89 -13.50 -5.28
C PRO A 206 27.39 -13.77 -6.71
N PRO A 207 28.28 -13.73 -7.73
CA PRO A 207 27.90 -13.97 -9.13
C PRO A 207 27.23 -15.32 -9.40
N SER A 208 27.42 -16.30 -8.49
CA SER A 208 26.81 -17.63 -8.56
C SER A 208 25.39 -17.69 -8.00
N ALA A 209 24.85 -16.61 -7.46
CA ALA A 209 23.48 -16.59 -6.94
C ALA A 209 22.46 -16.69 -8.08
N PRO A 210 21.35 -17.43 -7.90
CA PRO A 210 20.37 -17.66 -8.99
C PRO A 210 19.70 -16.37 -9.54
N ALA A 211 19.87 -15.25 -8.87
CA ALA A 211 19.30 -13.94 -9.24
C ALA A 211 20.38 -12.86 -9.43
N ALA A 212 21.64 -13.26 -9.63
CA ALA A 212 22.74 -12.33 -9.89
C ALA A 212 22.79 -11.94 -11.38
#